data_fa5cca18745444f20007ef95833341dc
#
_entry.id   fa5cca18745444f20007ef95833341dc
#
_cell.length_a   1.000
_cell.length_b   1.000
_cell.length_c   1.000
_cell.angle_alpha   90.00
_cell.angle_beta   90.00
_cell.angle_gamma   90.00
#
_symmetry.space_group_name_H-M   'P 1'
#
loop_
_entity.id
_entity.type
_entity.pdbx_description
1 polymer ?
#
loop_
_entity_poly.entity_id
_entity_poly.type
_entity_poly.pdbx_seq_one_letter_code
_entity_poly.pdbx_strand_id
1 'polypeptide(L)'
;MEKFKIAHYQKSGSMWFTNGGKLIVTENEYIVKYLFQTVARFEIDKTVASRCSDVVPLSRGFRLSDGVKTIDLYFFNKTAEELYKIFNI
;
A
#
# COMPACT_ATOMS: atom_id res chain seq x y z
N MET A 1 -14.59 6.80 1.94
CA MET A 1 -13.52 6.21 1.07
C MET A 1 -12.33 7.14 1.04
N GLU A 2 -11.17 6.62 1.36
CA GLU A 2 -9.94 7.40 1.39
C GLU A 2 -8.99 6.93 0.30
N LYS A 3 -8.21 7.85 -0.25
CA LYS A 3 -7.25 7.58 -1.32
C LYS A 3 -5.88 8.11 -0.93
N PHE A 4 -4.86 7.29 -1.12
CA PHE A 4 -3.48 7.65 -0.83
C PHE A 4 -2.60 7.41 -2.05
N LYS A 5 -1.80 8.40 -2.42
CA LYS A 5 -0.91 8.30 -3.57
C LYS A 5 0.27 7.40 -3.23
N ILE A 6 0.50 6.39 -4.05
CA ILE A 6 1.62 5.45 -3.90
C ILE A 6 2.80 5.98 -4.72
N ALA A 7 3.99 5.98 -4.12
CA ALA A 7 5.22 6.32 -4.84
C ALA A 7 5.75 5.11 -5.62
N HIS A 8 5.79 3.94 -4.97
CA HIS A 8 6.26 2.69 -5.57
C HIS A 8 5.49 1.53 -4.97
N TYR A 9 5.46 0.39 -5.67
CA TYR A 9 4.97 -0.83 -5.07
C TYR A 9 5.82 -2.02 -5.50
N GLN A 10 5.84 -3.06 -4.66
CA GLN A 10 6.53 -4.31 -4.94
C GLN A 10 5.53 -5.46 -4.80
N LYS A 11 5.38 -6.23 -5.87
CA LYS A 11 4.51 -7.38 -5.93
C LYS A 11 5.26 -8.53 -6.59
N SER A 12 5.21 -9.73 -5.96
CA SER A 12 5.86 -10.94 -6.49
C SER A 12 7.35 -10.73 -6.77
N GLY A 13 8.03 -9.98 -5.91
CA GLY A 13 9.46 -9.74 -6.02
C GLY A 13 9.86 -8.65 -7.02
N SER A 14 8.93 -8.10 -7.78
CA SER A 14 9.21 -7.04 -8.74
C SER A 14 8.84 -5.66 -8.18
N MET A 15 9.75 -4.71 -8.30
CA MET A 15 9.52 -3.33 -7.90
C MET A 15 8.99 -2.52 -9.08
N TRP A 16 7.89 -1.81 -8.87
CA TRP A 16 7.27 -0.98 -9.89
C TRP A 16 7.26 0.48 -9.44
N PHE A 17 7.82 1.35 -10.27
CA PHE A 17 7.80 2.80 -10.05
C PHE A 17 6.52 3.35 -10.67
N THR A 18 5.72 4.07 -9.87
CA THR A 18 4.46 4.54 -10.38
C THR A 18 4.19 5.99 -9.99
N ASN A 19 3.76 6.78 -10.95
CA ASN A 19 3.21 8.11 -10.70
C ASN A 19 1.68 8.09 -10.67
N GLY A 20 1.08 6.95 -10.99
CA GLY A 20 -0.37 6.79 -11.04
C GLY A 20 -0.93 5.78 -10.05
N GLY A 21 -0.11 5.31 -9.11
CA GLY A 21 -0.53 4.34 -8.12
C GLY A 21 -1.33 4.98 -6.99
N LYS A 22 -2.36 4.27 -6.53
CA LYS A 22 -3.20 4.71 -5.42
C LYS A 22 -3.59 3.53 -4.56
N LEU A 23 -3.58 3.77 -3.25
CA LEU A 23 -4.24 2.89 -2.30
C LEU A 23 -5.60 3.50 -1.96
N ILE A 24 -6.66 2.74 -2.18
CA ILE A 24 -8.01 3.15 -1.88
C ILE A 24 -8.50 2.31 -0.71
N VAL A 25 -8.93 2.98 0.35
CA VAL A 25 -9.48 2.31 1.54
C VAL A 25 -10.99 2.54 1.56
N THR A 26 -11.73 1.45 1.45
CA THR A 26 -13.20 1.46 1.56
C THR A 26 -13.61 0.89 2.91
N GLU A 27 -14.90 0.72 3.14
CA GLU A 27 -15.38 0.07 4.37
C GLU A 27 -14.91 -1.37 4.51
N ASN A 28 -14.75 -2.07 3.40
CA ASN A 28 -14.50 -3.53 3.39
C ASN A 28 -13.18 -3.93 2.76
N GLU A 29 -12.55 -3.05 1.99
CA GLU A 29 -11.42 -3.44 1.16
C GLU A 29 -10.29 -2.41 1.16
N TYR A 30 -9.07 -2.93 0.95
CA TYR A 30 -7.93 -2.16 0.47
C TYR A 30 -7.77 -2.46 -1.01
N ILE A 31 -7.80 -1.43 -1.86
CA ILE A 31 -7.67 -1.59 -3.30
C ILE A 31 -6.42 -0.86 -3.76
N VAL A 32 -5.51 -1.59 -4.38
CA VAL A 32 -4.30 -1.01 -4.97
C VAL A 32 -4.52 -0.87 -6.46
N LYS A 33 -4.46 0.36 -6.95
CA LYS A 33 -4.64 0.65 -8.37
C LYS A 33 -3.41 1.32 -8.96
N TYR A 34 -3.15 1.03 -10.22
CA TYR A 34 -2.18 1.74 -11.04
C TYR A 34 -2.89 2.21 -12.31
N LEU A 35 -3.04 3.52 -12.46
CA LEU A 35 -3.84 4.14 -13.52
C LEU A 35 -5.28 3.59 -13.46
N PHE A 36 -5.71 2.87 -14.48
CA PHE A 36 -7.06 2.31 -14.56
C PHE A 36 -7.14 0.83 -14.17
N GLN A 37 -6.00 0.22 -13.80
CA GLN A 37 -5.94 -1.20 -13.47
C GLN A 37 -5.95 -1.43 -11.98
N THR A 38 -6.66 -2.45 -11.55
CA THR A 38 -6.58 -2.95 -10.18
C THR A 38 -5.40 -3.92 -10.09
N VAL A 39 -4.41 -3.57 -9.29
CA VAL A 39 -3.22 -4.39 -9.06
C VAL A 39 -3.51 -5.47 -8.03
N ALA A 40 -4.24 -5.12 -6.97
CA ALA A 40 -4.57 -6.05 -5.90
C ALA A 40 -5.78 -5.56 -5.11
N ARG A 41 -6.54 -6.50 -4.55
CA ARG A 41 -7.64 -6.25 -3.62
C ARG A 41 -7.44 -7.10 -2.39
N PHE A 42 -7.68 -6.53 -1.22
CA PHE A 42 -7.59 -7.22 0.06
C PHE A 42 -8.84 -6.93 0.87
N GLU A 43 -9.41 -7.95 1.48
CA GLU A 43 -10.50 -7.77 2.45
C GLU A 43 -9.91 -7.29 3.77
N ILE A 44 -10.43 -6.18 4.31
CA ILE A 44 -9.85 -5.54 5.49
C ILE A 44 -9.81 -6.49 6.69
N ASP A 45 -10.86 -7.24 6.93
CA ASP A 45 -10.96 -8.15 8.09
C ASP A 45 -10.06 -9.38 7.98
N LYS A 46 -9.50 -9.66 6.80
CA LYS A 46 -8.56 -10.77 6.58
C LYS A 46 -7.14 -10.32 6.35
N THR A 47 -6.88 -9.03 6.43
CA THR A 47 -5.60 -8.44 6.02
C THR A 47 -4.91 -7.81 7.20
N VAL A 48 -3.61 -8.07 7.31
CA VAL A 48 -2.74 -7.42 8.29
C VAL A 48 -1.98 -6.32 7.58
N ALA A 49 -2.09 -5.10 8.11
CA ALA A 49 -1.32 -3.96 7.67
C ALA A 49 -0.14 -3.78 8.62
N SER A 50 1.07 -3.64 8.09
CA SER A 50 2.28 -3.50 8.89
C SER A 50 3.30 -2.63 8.17
N ARG A 51 4.32 -2.21 8.90
CA ARG A 51 5.46 -1.53 8.30
C ARG A 51 6.39 -2.56 7.70
N CYS A 52 7.00 -2.24 6.57
CA CYS A 52 8.08 -3.06 6.02
C CYS A 52 9.33 -2.22 5.82
N SER A 53 10.42 -2.85 5.37
CA SER A 53 11.70 -2.16 5.23
C SER A 53 11.64 -1.00 4.25
N ASP A 54 12.26 0.12 4.61
CA ASP A 54 12.36 1.29 3.76
C ASP A 54 13.50 1.07 2.76
N VAL A 55 13.15 0.62 1.56
CA VAL A 55 14.16 0.31 0.53
C VAL A 55 14.28 1.39 -0.53
N VAL A 56 13.39 2.37 -0.53
CA VAL A 56 13.38 3.46 -1.49
C VAL A 56 13.63 4.79 -0.75
N PRO A 57 14.61 5.59 -1.19
CA PRO A 57 14.87 6.88 -0.55
C PRO A 57 13.65 7.79 -0.51
N LEU A 58 13.49 8.54 0.57
CA LEU A 58 12.40 9.50 0.77
C LEU A 58 11.00 8.88 0.84
N SER A 59 10.94 7.56 1.03
CA SER A 59 9.67 6.85 1.18
C SER A 59 9.74 5.86 2.33
N ARG A 60 8.57 5.39 2.77
CA ARG A 60 8.46 4.41 3.84
C ARG A 60 7.59 3.25 3.40
N GLY A 61 7.95 2.06 3.85
CA GLY A 61 7.28 0.83 3.48
C GLY A 61 6.02 0.56 4.30
N PHE A 62 5.03 0.02 3.61
CA PHE A 62 3.74 -0.37 4.17
C PHE A 62 3.33 -1.68 3.51
N ARG A 63 3.07 -2.70 4.31
CA ARG A 63 2.77 -4.04 3.81
C ARG A 63 1.33 -4.42 4.08
N LEU A 64 0.66 -4.96 3.05
CA LEU A 64 -0.64 -5.59 3.18
C LEU A 64 -0.48 -7.08 2.89
N SER A 65 -0.95 -7.93 3.80
CA SER A 65 -0.89 -9.37 3.64
C SER A 65 -2.15 -10.02 4.19
N ASP A 66 -2.74 -10.93 3.43
CA ASP A 66 -3.90 -11.70 3.86
C ASP A 66 -3.58 -13.18 4.10
N GLY A 67 -2.31 -13.54 4.12
CA GLY A 67 -1.86 -14.92 4.29
C GLY A 67 -1.76 -15.69 2.99
N VAL A 68 -2.35 -15.19 1.91
CA VAL A 68 -2.28 -15.80 0.57
C VAL A 68 -1.43 -14.94 -0.35
N LYS A 69 -1.64 -13.65 -0.31
CA LYS A 69 -0.90 -12.69 -1.12
C LYS A 69 -0.38 -11.55 -0.27
N THR A 70 0.69 -10.93 -0.70
CA THR A 70 1.36 -9.83 -0.02
C THR A 70 1.77 -8.78 -1.04
N ILE A 71 1.58 -7.53 -0.70
CA ILE A 71 2.07 -6.41 -1.50
C ILE A 71 2.74 -5.39 -0.58
N ASP A 72 3.88 -4.87 -1.00
CA ASP A 72 4.61 -3.83 -0.30
C ASP A 72 4.40 -2.52 -1.05
N LEU A 73 3.91 -1.53 -0.35
CA LEU A 73 3.65 -0.20 -0.89
C LEU A 73 4.62 0.79 -0.25
N TYR A 74 5.08 1.73 -1.04
CA TYR A 74 6.02 2.76 -0.57
C TYR A 74 5.39 4.12 -0.79
N PHE A 75 5.26 4.87 0.30
CA PHE A 75 4.65 6.19 0.30
C PHE A 75 5.68 7.23 0.67
N PHE A 76 5.57 8.43 0.13
CA PHE A 76 6.40 9.54 0.59
C PHE A 76 6.16 9.77 2.08
N ASN A 77 7.18 10.25 2.78
CA ASN A 77 7.19 10.31 4.25
C ASN A 77 5.91 10.89 4.86
N LYS A 78 5.41 11.99 4.31
CA LYS A 78 4.21 12.64 4.85
C LYS A 78 2.98 11.74 4.74
N THR A 79 2.77 11.12 3.60
CA THR A 79 1.65 10.18 3.38
C THR A 79 1.79 8.95 4.27
N ALA A 80 3.00 8.42 4.39
CA ALA A 80 3.28 7.27 5.23
C ALA A 80 2.94 7.56 6.69
N GLU A 81 3.29 8.73 7.20
CA GLU A 81 2.97 9.12 8.57
C GLU A 81 1.47 9.16 8.81
N GLU A 82 0.71 9.68 7.87
CA GLU A 82 -0.75 9.69 7.96
C GLU A 82 -1.32 8.27 8.00
N LEU A 83 -0.81 7.38 7.13
CA LEU A 83 -1.24 5.98 7.10
C LEU A 83 -0.90 5.27 8.39
N TYR A 84 0.30 5.44 8.91
CA TYR A 84 0.71 4.78 10.14
C TYR A 84 -0.17 5.18 11.31
N LYS A 85 -0.63 6.44 11.36
CA LYS A 85 -1.57 6.88 12.39
C LYS A 85 -2.94 6.24 12.22
N ILE A 86 -3.45 6.19 10.99
CA ILE A 86 -4.76 5.60 10.69
C ILE A 86 -4.79 4.13 11.07
N PHE A 87 -3.74 3.38 10.74
CA PHE A 87 -3.66 1.95 11.01
C PHE A 87 -3.01 1.61 12.36
N ASN A 88 -2.59 2.62 13.12
CA ASN A 88 -2.00 2.44 14.44
C ASN A 88 -0.79 1.49 14.42
N ILE A 89 0.09 1.72 13.50
CA ILE A 89 1.30 0.90 13.33
C ILE A 89 2.61 1.69 13.37
#